data_77926a07bcb555238ec5897fdf2d81de
#
_entry.id   77926a07bcb555238ec5897fdf2d81de
#
_cell.length_a   1.000
_cell.length_b   1.000
_cell.length_c   1.000
_cell.angle_alpha   90.00
_cell.angle_beta   90.00
_cell.angle_gamma   90.00
#
_symmetry.space_group_name_H-M   'P 1'
#
loop_
_entity.id
_entity.type
_entity.pdbx_description
1 polymer ?
#
loop_
_entity_poly.entity_id
_entity_poly.type
_entity_poly.pdbx_seq_one_letter_code
_entity_poly.pdbx_strand_id
1 'polypeptide(L)'
;VMPIHGSLTFRYFNKQNLKKRGINPNNIHLTDDGQMWEYTGKYWKRGKKIESKPILIDGLGVGDIGDMVLKDRKQLAEYGIFTVILNLSANTHKVIGKPKFLSRGFIYFKHSQDLLKEITNTIFDTHRMWLSQQGKAKKVDYDKLREELEKSLSKLIYKRTEREPIIMIAIV
;
A
#
# COMPACT_ATOMS: atom_id res chain seq x y z
N VAL A 1 22.46 -20.37 -25.25
CA VAL A 1 21.35 -20.76 -24.35
C VAL A 1 20.82 -19.51 -23.67
N MET A 2 19.49 -19.35 -23.67
CA MET A 2 18.79 -18.25 -22.98
C MET A 2 17.74 -18.83 -22.03
N PRO A 3 18.00 -18.88 -20.71
CA PRO A 3 16.96 -19.25 -19.76
C PRO A 3 15.88 -18.15 -19.72
N ILE A 4 14.65 -18.47 -20.06
CA ILE A 4 13.55 -17.49 -20.23
C ILE A 4 12.44 -17.56 -19.16
N HIS A 5 12.42 -18.61 -18.36
CA HIS A 5 11.40 -18.77 -17.32
C HIS A 5 11.99 -18.71 -15.90
N GLY A 6 11.15 -18.37 -14.94
CA GLY A 6 11.49 -18.29 -13.52
C GLY A 6 12.14 -16.96 -13.13
N SER A 7 12.33 -16.81 -11.81
CA SER A 7 13.00 -15.63 -11.24
C SER A 7 14.44 -15.52 -11.71
N LEU A 8 15.06 -14.35 -11.54
CA LEU A 8 16.48 -14.14 -11.84
C LEU A 8 17.36 -15.15 -11.11
N THR A 9 17.02 -15.52 -9.89
CA THR A 9 17.72 -16.52 -9.09
C THR A 9 17.73 -17.90 -9.79
N PHE A 10 16.58 -18.37 -10.26
CA PHE A 10 16.49 -19.66 -10.97
C PHE A 10 17.26 -19.62 -12.29
N ARG A 11 17.17 -18.52 -13.03
CA ARG A 11 17.93 -18.34 -14.28
C ARG A 11 19.44 -18.34 -14.03
N TYR A 12 19.88 -17.72 -12.92
CA TYR A 12 21.29 -17.75 -12.50
C TYR A 12 21.75 -19.17 -12.15
N PHE A 13 21.01 -19.93 -11.37
CA PHE A 13 21.36 -21.31 -11.06
C PHE A 13 21.37 -22.19 -12.30
N ASN A 14 20.44 -21.98 -13.24
CA ASN A 14 20.47 -22.68 -14.53
C ASN A 14 21.77 -22.37 -15.28
N LYS A 15 22.19 -21.12 -15.34
CA LYS A 15 23.50 -20.75 -15.92
C LYS A 15 24.67 -21.49 -15.23
N GLN A 16 24.69 -21.63 -13.92
CA GLN A 16 25.74 -22.36 -13.21
C GLN A 16 25.70 -23.85 -13.56
N ASN A 17 24.53 -24.46 -13.67
CA ASN A 17 24.40 -25.86 -14.06
C ASN A 17 24.87 -26.11 -15.51
N LEU A 18 24.54 -25.19 -16.43
CA LEU A 18 24.99 -25.27 -17.83
C LEU A 18 26.51 -25.15 -17.93
N LYS A 19 27.15 -24.27 -17.14
CA LYS A 19 28.62 -24.18 -17.04
C LYS A 19 29.25 -25.49 -16.56
N LYS A 20 28.68 -26.11 -15.51
CA LYS A 20 29.17 -27.41 -14.99
C LYS A 20 29.06 -28.52 -16.02
N ARG A 21 28.13 -28.42 -16.98
CA ARG A 21 27.96 -29.36 -18.09
C ARG A 21 28.82 -29.01 -19.33
N GLY A 22 29.77 -28.07 -19.20
CA GLY A 22 30.76 -27.75 -20.23
C GLY A 22 30.28 -26.72 -21.27
N ILE A 23 29.12 -26.09 -21.08
CA ILE A 23 28.65 -25.02 -22.01
C ILE A 23 29.48 -23.77 -21.75
N ASN A 24 30.09 -23.23 -22.81
CA ASN A 24 30.85 -21.97 -22.72
C ASN A 24 30.03 -20.86 -22.10
N PRO A 25 30.49 -20.21 -21.00
CA PRO A 25 29.76 -19.14 -20.33
C PRO A 25 29.33 -17.98 -21.23
N ASN A 26 30.13 -17.70 -22.28
CA ASN A 26 29.84 -16.64 -23.25
C ASN A 26 28.62 -16.95 -24.14
N ASN A 27 28.24 -18.23 -24.21
CA ASN A 27 27.05 -18.69 -24.95
C ASN A 27 25.81 -18.83 -24.06
N ILE A 28 25.85 -18.37 -22.80
CA ILE A 28 24.75 -18.41 -21.86
C ILE A 28 24.34 -16.97 -21.52
N HIS A 29 23.24 -16.52 -22.09
CA HIS A 29 22.75 -15.15 -21.94
C HIS A 29 21.60 -15.10 -20.95
N LEU A 30 21.82 -14.47 -19.78
CA LEU A 30 20.74 -14.11 -18.88
C LEU A 30 20.04 -12.87 -19.45
N THR A 31 18.73 -12.94 -19.59
CA THR A 31 17.94 -11.86 -20.19
C THR A 31 16.82 -11.45 -19.26
N ASP A 32 16.50 -10.17 -19.26
CA ASP A 32 15.34 -9.60 -18.57
C ASP A 32 14.14 -9.50 -19.53
N ASP A 33 12.97 -9.30 -18.96
CA ASP A 33 11.77 -9.02 -19.76
C ASP A 33 11.98 -7.77 -20.60
N GLY A 34 11.54 -7.83 -21.85
CA GLY A 34 11.71 -6.76 -22.82
C GLY A 34 13.13 -6.61 -23.41
N GLN A 35 14.12 -7.38 -22.97
CA GLN A 35 15.47 -7.31 -23.54
C GLN A 35 15.51 -8.00 -24.91
N MET A 36 15.82 -7.24 -25.94
CA MET A 36 16.03 -7.77 -27.29
C MET A 36 17.43 -8.39 -27.43
N TRP A 37 17.50 -9.49 -28.20
CA TRP A 37 18.72 -10.09 -28.61
C TRP A 37 18.69 -10.29 -30.15
N GLU A 38 19.79 -10.00 -30.79
CA GLU A 38 19.96 -10.09 -32.25
C GLU A 38 21.09 -11.06 -32.58
N TYR A 39 20.83 -11.96 -33.50
CA TYR A 39 21.88 -12.85 -34.05
C TYR A 39 22.43 -12.25 -35.33
N THR A 40 23.73 -11.95 -35.32
CA THR A 40 24.43 -11.31 -36.45
C THR A 40 24.88 -12.29 -37.54
N GLY A 41 24.54 -13.57 -37.44
CA GLY A 41 25.09 -14.65 -38.29
C GLY A 41 26.37 -15.28 -37.71
N LYS A 42 27.01 -14.63 -36.74
CA LYS A 42 28.25 -15.11 -36.07
C LYS A 42 28.12 -15.17 -34.55
N TYR A 43 27.49 -14.21 -33.95
CA TYR A 43 27.33 -14.12 -32.49
C TYR A 43 26.02 -13.43 -32.10
N TRP A 44 25.61 -13.60 -30.86
CA TRP A 44 24.47 -12.91 -30.27
C TRP A 44 24.88 -11.55 -29.72
N LYS A 45 24.13 -10.53 -30.10
CA LYS A 45 24.32 -9.15 -29.65
C LYS A 45 23.12 -8.73 -28.81
N ARG A 46 23.39 -8.09 -27.66
CA ARG A 46 22.34 -7.47 -26.87
C ARG A 46 21.86 -6.21 -27.55
N GLY A 47 20.57 -6.15 -27.90
CA GLY A 47 19.91 -5.01 -28.51
C GLY A 47 19.31 -4.06 -27.46
N LYS A 48 18.41 -3.18 -27.92
CA LYS A 48 17.67 -2.28 -27.05
C LYS A 48 16.71 -3.03 -26.14
N LYS A 49 16.37 -2.43 -24.99
CA LYS A 49 15.30 -2.91 -24.14
C LYS A 49 13.99 -2.22 -24.53
N ILE A 50 12.94 -2.98 -24.76
CA ILE A 50 11.58 -2.47 -24.92
C ILE A 50 10.85 -2.51 -23.59
N GLU A 51 9.92 -1.60 -23.39
CA GLU A 51 9.11 -1.60 -22.18
C GLU A 51 8.22 -2.86 -22.18
N SER A 52 8.33 -3.63 -21.10
CA SER A 52 7.52 -4.83 -20.87
C SER A 52 6.99 -4.76 -19.46
N LYS A 53 5.71 -4.40 -19.33
CA LYS A 53 5.02 -4.40 -18.03
C LYS A 53 4.17 -5.67 -17.91
N PRO A 54 4.13 -6.29 -16.72
CA PRO A 54 3.21 -7.40 -16.50
C PRO A 54 1.77 -6.91 -16.64
N ILE A 55 0.94 -7.70 -17.29
CA ILE A 55 -0.51 -7.51 -17.31
C ILE A 55 -1.06 -8.26 -16.11
N LEU A 56 -1.68 -7.53 -15.19
CA LEU A 56 -2.25 -8.10 -13.98
C LEU A 56 -3.64 -8.65 -14.29
N ILE A 57 -3.92 -9.85 -13.77
CA ILE A 57 -5.22 -10.51 -13.87
C ILE A 57 -5.76 -10.71 -12.47
N ASP A 58 -6.99 -10.27 -12.21
CA ASP A 58 -7.69 -10.46 -10.94
C ASP A 58 -9.15 -10.85 -11.20
N GLY A 59 -9.49 -12.06 -10.81
CA GLY A 59 -10.82 -12.61 -11.12
C GLY A 59 -11.07 -12.66 -12.64
N LEU A 60 -12.09 -11.94 -13.08
CA LEU A 60 -12.46 -11.81 -14.50
C LEU A 60 -11.84 -10.58 -15.17
N GLY A 61 -11.18 -9.69 -14.40
CA GLY A 61 -10.56 -8.47 -14.89
C GLY A 61 -9.16 -8.70 -15.44
N VAL A 62 -8.84 -8.12 -16.58
CA VAL A 62 -7.52 -8.17 -17.23
C VAL A 62 -6.99 -6.76 -17.37
N GLY A 63 -5.93 -6.42 -16.64
CA GLY A 63 -5.26 -5.12 -16.72
C GLY A 63 -6.01 -3.94 -16.10
N ASP A 64 -7.10 -4.18 -15.36
CA ASP A 64 -7.93 -3.18 -14.70
C ASP A 64 -7.51 -2.86 -13.26
N ILE A 65 -6.55 -3.61 -12.71
CA ILE A 65 -6.01 -3.36 -11.37
C ILE A 65 -4.89 -2.34 -11.46
N GLY A 66 -5.18 -1.13 -10.98
CA GLY A 66 -4.18 -0.07 -10.86
C GLY A 66 -3.21 -0.28 -9.69
N ASP A 67 -2.06 0.40 -9.76
CA ASP A 67 -1.01 0.38 -8.73
C ASP A 67 -1.56 0.75 -7.33
N MET A 68 -2.60 1.59 -7.26
CA MET A 68 -3.24 1.98 -6.01
C MET A 68 -3.92 0.80 -5.32
N VAL A 69 -4.68 -0.01 -6.05
CA VAL A 69 -5.35 -1.21 -5.50
C VAL A 69 -4.34 -2.23 -4.99
N LEU A 70 -3.23 -2.40 -5.70
CA LEU A 70 -2.15 -3.29 -5.25
C LEU A 70 -1.47 -2.77 -3.99
N LYS A 71 -1.23 -1.47 -3.91
CA LYS A 71 -0.67 -0.82 -2.72
C LYS A 71 -1.57 -1.01 -1.51
N ASP A 72 -2.88 -0.75 -1.67
CA ASP A 72 -3.86 -0.93 -0.61
C ASP A 72 -3.94 -2.39 -0.14
N ARG A 73 -3.97 -3.35 -1.06
CA ARG A 73 -3.94 -4.78 -0.72
C ARG A 73 -2.70 -5.18 0.05
N LYS A 74 -1.54 -4.67 -0.36
CA LYS A 74 -0.28 -4.91 0.35
C LYS A 74 -0.32 -4.34 1.75
N GLN A 75 -0.77 -3.09 1.90
CA GLN A 75 -0.89 -2.42 3.19
C GLN A 75 -1.89 -3.12 4.11
N LEU A 76 -3.04 -3.56 3.58
CA LEU A 76 -4.02 -4.38 4.31
C LEU A 76 -3.42 -5.71 4.79
N ALA A 77 -2.64 -6.38 3.95
CA ALA A 77 -2.01 -7.66 4.29
C ALA A 77 -0.93 -7.50 5.36
N GLU A 78 -0.14 -6.41 5.33
CA GLU A 78 0.96 -6.17 6.26
C GLU A 78 0.49 -5.59 7.61
N TYR A 79 -0.43 -4.64 7.58
CA TYR A 79 -0.77 -3.83 8.77
C TYR A 79 -2.25 -3.87 9.15
N GLY A 80 -3.11 -4.36 8.26
CA GLY A 80 -4.55 -4.44 8.52
C GLY A 80 -5.28 -3.10 8.39
N ILE A 81 -6.46 -3.03 9.00
CA ILE A 81 -7.36 -1.86 8.96
C ILE A 81 -7.76 -1.40 10.36
N PHE A 82 -7.87 -0.09 10.51
CA PHE A 82 -8.38 0.57 11.71
C PHE A 82 -9.45 1.58 11.35
N THR A 83 -10.69 1.33 11.77
CA THR A 83 -11.84 2.19 11.49
C THR A 83 -12.26 2.97 12.72
N VAL A 84 -12.47 4.26 12.55
CA VAL A 84 -13.02 5.19 13.55
C VAL A 84 -14.41 5.60 13.13
N ILE A 85 -15.40 5.46 14.01
CA ILE A 85 -16.76 5.90 13.78
C ILE A 85 -17.04 7.05 14.74
N LEU A 86 -17.38 8.22 14.19
CA LEU A 86 -17.70 9.43 14.91
C LEU A 86 -19.15 9.82 14.66
N ASN A 87 -19.92 9.99 15.73
CA ASN A 87 -21.25 10.57 15.64
C ASN A 87 -21.13 12.08 15.84
N LEU A 88 -21.61 12.86 14.89
CA LEU A 88 -21.63 14.32 14.97
C LEU A 88 -23.07 14.86 15.04
N SER A 89 -23.27 15.89 15.83
CA SER A 89 -24.55 16.62 15.85
C SER A 89 -24.74 17.37 14.53
N ALA A 90 -25.84 17.13 13.84
CA ALA A 90 -26.18 17.82 12.59
C ALA A 90 -26.25 19.36 12.74
N ASN A 91 -26.66 19.85 13.91
CA ASN A 91 -26.85 21.29 14.15
C ASN A 91 -25.57 21.98 14.67
N THR A 92 -24.82 21.31 15.54
CA THR A 92 -23.67 21.92 16.21
C THR A 92 -22.33 21.39 15.72
N HIS A 93 -22.34 20.35 14.91
CA HIS A 93 -21.17 19.63 14.39
C HIS A 93 -20.21 19.11 15.47
N LYS A 94 -20.67 19.09 16.74
CA LYS A 94 -19.91 18.55 17.87
C LYS A 94 -20.00 17.04 17.93
N VAL A 95 -18.95 16.40 18.41
CA VAL A 95 -18.93 14.95 18.65
C VAL A 95 -19.97 14.57 19.70
N ILE A 96 -20.80 13.58 19.39
CA ILE A 96 -21.79 12.99 20.30
C ILE A 96 -21.21 11.68 20.86
N GLY A 97 -21.05 11.62 22.17
CA GLY A 97 -20.55 10.44 22.86
C GLY A 97 -19.06 10.19 22.62
N LYS A 98 -18.66 8.91 22.64
CA LYS A 98 -17.28 8.49 22.43
C LYS A 98 -17.09 7.91 21.02
N PRO A 99 -15.93 8.11 20.39
CA PRO A 99 -15.58 7.41 19.16
C PRO A 99 -15.69 5.89 19.35
N LYS A 100 -16.22 5.21 18.33
CA LYS A 100 -16.18 3.74 18.27
C LYS A 100 -15.05 3.30 17.36
N PHE A 101 -14.42 2.18 17.70
CA PHE A 101 -13.27 1.66 16.97
C PHE A 101 -13.53 0.24 16.50
N LEU A 102 -13.14 -0.04 15.25
CA LEU A 102 -13.10 -1.39 14.68
C LEU A 102 -11.69 -1.63 14.17
N SER A 103 -11.15 -2.83 14.37
CA SER A 103 -9.84 -3.21 13.87
C SER A 103 -9.84 -4.64 13.36
N ARG A 104 -9.13 -4.85 12.24
CA ARG A 104 -8.84 -6.17 11.70
C ARG A 104 -7.38 -6.22 11.25
N GLY A 105 -6.64 -7.19 11.75
CA GLY A 105 -5.23 -7.39 11.37
C GLY A 105 -4.24 -6.38 11.92
N PHE A 106 -4.69 -5.35 12.67
CA PHE A 106 -3.81 -4.29 13.20
C PHE A 106 -3.50 -4.47 14.68
N ILE A 107 -4.50 -4.30 15.57
CA ILE A 107 -4.34 -4.37 17.03
C ILE A 107 -5.41 -5.23 17.69
N TYR A 108 -5.05 -5.77 18.86
CA TYR A 108 -5.99 -6.43 19.76
C TYR A 108 -6.38 -5.47 20.88
N PHE A 109 -7.63 -5.00 20.91
CA PHE A 109 -8.11 -3.92 21.77
C PHE A 109 -7.87 -4.14 23.26
N LYS A 110 -7.93 -5.41 23.75
CA LYS A 110 -7.72 -5.71 25.17
C LYS A 110 -6.33 -5.30 25.68
N HIS A 111 -5.33 -5.30 24.81
CA HIS A 111 -3.94 -4.98 25.17
C HIS A 111 -3.48 -3.60 24.70
N SER A 112 -4.38 -2.78 24.16
CA SER A 112 -4.03 -1.50 23.52
C SER A 112 -4.79 -0.31 24.12
N GLN A 113 -5.19 -0.38 25.39
CA GLN A 113 -6.03 0.63 26.03
C GLN A 113 -5.37 2.03 26.06
N ASP A 114 -4.07 2.10 26.28
CA ASP A 114 -3.37 3.40 26.32
C ASP A 114 -3.28 4.03 24.94
N LEU A 115 -3.01 3.23 23.90
CA LEU A 115 -3.06 3.70 22.51
C LEU A 115 -4.46 4.21 22.15
N LEU A 116 -5.52 3.50 22.54
CA LEU A 116 -6.90 3.92 22.28
C LEU A 116 -7.28 5.23 23.00
N LYS A 117 -6.76 5.47 24.21
CA LYS A 117 -6.92 6.76 24.91
C LYS A 117 -6.23 7.90 24.15
N GLU A 118 -4.98 7.69 23.70
CA GLU A 118 -4.26 8.67 22.91
C GLU A 118 -4.94 8.96 21.57
N ILE A 119 -5.42 7.92 20.88
CA ILE A 119 -6.22 8.06 19.65
C ILE A 119 -7.47 8.90 19.94
N THR A 120 -8.20 8.58 21.01
CA THR A 120 -9.42 9.32 21.39
C THR A 120 -9.12 10.80 21.65
N ASN A 121 -8.06 11.12 22.40
CA ASN A 121 -7.67 12.50 22.66
C ASN A 121 -7.28 13.22 21.35
N THR A 122 -6.49 12.58 20.49
CA THR A 122 -6.09 13.14 19.19
C THR A 122 -7.31 13.43 18.31
N ILE A 123 -8.32 12.57 18.33
CA ILE A 123 -9.58 12.79 17.59
C ILE A 123 -10.28 14.05 18.12
N PHE A 124 -10.44 14.19 19.44
CA PHE A 124 -11.12 15.35 20.02
C PHE A 124 -10.35 16.64 19.75
N ASP A 125 -9.03 16.62 19.85
CA ASP A 125 -8.19 17.80 19.60
C ASP A 125 -8.23 18.22 18.13
N THR A 126 -8.07 17.26 17.20
CA THR A 126 -8.18 17.53 15.75
C THR A 126 -9.58 18.05 15.40
N HIS A 127 -10.63 17.42 15.91
CA HIS A 127 -12.00 17.87 15.69
C HIS A 127 -12.24 19.28 16.24
N ARG A 128 -11.73 19.61 17.44
CA ARG A 128 -11.85 20.95 18.04
C ARG A 128 -11.16 22.00 17.18
N MET A 129 -9.95 21.71 16.71
CA MET A 129 -9.21 22.61 15.81
C MET A 129 -9.98 22.83 14.51
N TRP A 130 -10.43 21.74 13.88
CA TRP A 130 -11.23 21.83 12.67
C TRP A 130 -12.51 22.64 12.87
N LEU A 131 -13.25 22.39 13.95
CA LEU A 131 -14.51 23.11 14.27
C LEU A 131 -14.27 24.61 14.45
N SER A 132 -13.15 25.01 15.08
CA SER A 132 -12.78 26.41 15.25
C SER A 132 -12.51 27.14 13.93
N GLN A 133 -12.11 26.42 12.91
CA GLN A 133 -11.81 26.96 11.57
C GLN A 133 -13.05 27.09 10.68
N GLN A 134 -14.17 26.40 11.01
CA GLN A 134 -15.37 26.44 10.17
C GLN A 134 -16.07 27.81 10.16
N GLY A 135 -15.89 28.63 11.20
CA GLY A 135 -16.44 29.98 11.27
C GLY A 135 -17.96 30.02 10.99
N LYS A 136 -18.43 31.07 10.26
CA LYS A 136 -19.83 31.20 9.78
C LYS A 136 -20.01 30.61 8.38
N ALA A 137 -19.26 29.58 8.00
CA ALA A 137 -19.37 28.99 6.67
C ALA A 137 -20.76 28.38 6.45
N LYS A 138 -21.38 28.68 5.30
CA LYS A 138 -22.70 28.15 4.91
C LYS A 138 -22.72 26.64 4.68
N LYS A 139 -21.56 26.02 4.47
CA LYS A 139 -21.41 24.56 4.23
C LYS A 139 -20.20 24.05 5.00
N VAL A 140 -20.43 23.03 5.81
CA VAL A 140 -19.40 22.36 6.59
C VAL A 140 -18.73 21.29 5.73
N ASP A 141 -17.39 21.30 5.71
CA ASP A 141 -16.58 20.37 4.92
C ASP A 141 -16.12 19.19 5.80
N TYR A 142 -16.90 18.11 5.76
CA TYR A 142 -16.56 16.89 6.49
C TYR A 142 -15.45 16.08 5.82
N ASP A 143 -15.21 16.25 4.52
CA ASP A 143 -14.12 15.55 3.83
C ASP A 143 -12.77 16.06 4.33
N LYS A 144 -12.66 17.35 4.52
CA LYS A 144 -11.49 17.95 5.17
C LYS A 144 -11.27 17.44 6.60
N LEU A 145 -12.35 17.27 7.39
CA LEU A 145 -12.22 16.66 8.72
C LEU A 145 -11.71 15.23 8.64
N ARG A 146 -12.19 14.42 7.69
CA ARG A 146 -11.70 13.05 7.49
C ARG A 146 -10.20 13.05 7.19
N GLU A 147 -9.76 13.86 6.25
CA GLU A 147 -8.34 13.97 5.86
C GLU A 147 -7.44 14.38 7.05
N GLU A 148 -7.87 15.38 7.83
CA GLU A 148 -7.12 15.84 9.00
C GLU A 148 -7.04 14.77 10.09
N LEU A 149 -8.12 14.03 10.33
CA LEU A 149 -8.15 12.91 11.27
C LEU A 149 -7.27 11.75 10.80
N GLU A 150 -7.38 11.34 9.54
CA GLU A 150 -6.53 10.28 8.97
C GLU A 150 -5.05 10.63 9.09
N LYS A 151 -4.67 11.85 8.74
CA LYS A 151 -3.29 12.34 8.83
C LYS A 151 -2.78 12.36 10.26
N SER A 152 -3.58 12.84 11.21
CA SER A 152 -3.20 12.94 12.62
C SER A 152 -3.06 11.57 13.26
N LEU A 153 -4.00 10.66 12.97
CA LEU A 153 -4.01 9.30 13.47
C LEU A 153 -2.90 8.43 12.86
N SER A 154 -2.64 8.58 11.56
CA SER A 154 -1.52 7.88 10.89
C SER A 154 -0.19 8.22 11.56
N LYS A 155 0.06 9.50 11.83
CA LYS A 155 1.28 9.96 12.54
C LYS A 155 1.39 9.39 13.96
N LEU A 156 0.29 9.42 14.71
CA LEU A 156 0.26 8.90 16.08
C LEU A 156 0.50 7.40 16.09
N ILE A 157 -0.24 6.66 15.27
CA ILE A 157 -0.18 5.20 15.19
C ILE A 157 1.22 4.76 14.77
N TYR A 158 1.78 5.36 13.73
CA TYR A 158 3.15 5.05 13.29
C TYR A 158 4.17 5.32 14.39
N LYS A 159 4.10 6.48 15.07
CA LYS A 159 4.99 6.83 16.18
C LYS A 159 4.94 5.81 17.32
N ARG A 160 3.77 5.21 17.59
CA ARG A 160 3.55 4.31 18.73
C ARG A 160 3.75 2.84 18.38
N THR A 161 3.63 2.45 17.12
CA THR A 161 3.60 1.04 16.72
C THR A 161 4.56 0.69 15.60
N GLU A 162 5.13 1.68 14.91
CA GLU A 162 5.89 1.53 13.64
C GLU A 162 5.11 0.78 12.56
N ARG A 163 3.76 0.84 12.61
CA ARG A 163 2.85 0.20 11.66
C ARG A 163 2.00 1.26 10.97
N GLU A 164 1.61 0.95 9.73
CA GLU A 164 0.81 1.83 8.86
C GLU A 164 -0.49 1.15 8.42
N PRO A 165 -1.46 0.90 9.33
CA PRO A 165 -2.74 0.32 8.94
C PRO A 165 -3.49 1.27 8.05
N ILE A 166 -4.40 0.74 7.20
CA ILE A 166 -5.37 1.59 6.51
C ILE A 166 -6.32 2.17 7.56
N ILE A 167 -6.40 3.48 7.61
CA ILE A 167 -7.29 4.20 8.54
C ILE A 167 -8.54 4.62 7.77
N MET A 168 -9.70 4.30 8.31
CA MET A 168 -10.99 4.72 7.75
C MET A 168 -11.76 5.54 8.78
N ILE A 169 -12.26 6.71 8.36
CA ILE A 169 -13.06 7.59 9.21
C ILE A 169 -14.50 7.62 8.69
N ALA A 170 -15.43 7.09 9.48
CA ALA A 170 -16.86 7.18 9.22
C ALA A 170 -17.48 8.27 10.12
N ILE A 171 -18.08 9.27 9.51
CA ILE A 171 -18.85 10.33 10.20
C ILE A 171 -20.32 10.05 10.01
N VAL A 172 -21.05 9.95 11.10
CA VAL A 172 -22.48 9.61 11.15
C VAL A 172 -23.25 10.69 11.92
#